data_64cb973a4e282fc53966dbd1c430ebe0
#
_entry.id   64cb973a4e282fc53966dbd1c430ebe0
#
_cell.length_a   1.000
_cell.length_b   1.000
_cell.length_c   1.000
_cell.angle_alpha   90.00
_cell.angle_beta   90.00
_cell.angle_gamma   90.00
#
_symmetry.space_group_name_H-M   'P 1'
#
loop_
_entity.id
_entity.type
_entity.pdbx_description
1 polymer ?
#
loop_
_entity_poly.entity_id
_entity_poly.type
_entity_poly.pdbx_seq_one_letter_code
_entity_poly.pdbx_strand_id
1 'polypeptide(L)'
;DGIASITTTQKHSEYDTNWQDEVLKTALVQDYNVSLSGGGDSGSYFVSAGYYNNDGVSYGNTFDRYSFRVNTQGKKGWFSFGENLAYSLTNTDPNQTNTYNDFLRMMPTIPVYDENNPGGYGYGDAAKYNTFGVNPIARENLEKRHMRQNRLNGSLWLEFKPFEFLSYKFNGGVDLYFYENSWFRGEGNWQQNQEHRDPESQKARDNTYNMLIEHTLNFNKDFGKHHVDAVLGTTYQHHEWEGLWASRLNFPMLGNGDYLTVLNAGQSNQQNTNSISENAMISYLGRVNY
;
A
#
# COMPACT_ATOMS: atom_id res chain seq x y z
N ASP A 1 56.37 17.81 29.53
CA ASP A 1 55.01 17.25 29.49
C ASP A 1 54.07 18.31 28.93
N GLY A 2 53.92 18.32 27.61
CA GLY A 2 53.07 19.26 26.91
C GLY A 2 51.63 18.82 26.97
N ILE A 3 50.84 19.47 27.84
CA ILE A 3 49.39 19.45 27.69
C ILE A 3 49.07 20.37 26.53
N ALA A 4 48.70 19.78 25.38
CA ALA A 4 48.13 20.53 24.29
C ALA A 4 46.90 21.25 24.81
N SER A 5 46.96 22.57 24.88
CA SER A 5 45.79 23.42 25.15
C SER A 5 44.80 23.20 23.99
N ILE A 6 43.78 22.44 24.23
CA ILE A 6 42.64 22.36 23.33
C ILE A 6 41.90 23.69 23.46
N THR A 7 42.25 24.69 22.68
CA THR A 7 41.47 25.87 22.47
C THR A 7 40.32 25.52 21.54
N THR A 8 39.33 24.79 22.04
CA THR A 8 38.02 24.73 21.40
C THR A 8 37.35 26.06 21.65
N THR A 9 37.44 26.99 20.72
CA THR A 9 36.40 27.99 20.55
C THR A 9 35.16 27.24 20.06
N GLN A 10 34.46 26.59 21.00
CA GLN A 10 33.10 26.20 20.77
C GLN A 10 32.31 27.49 20.57
N LYS A 11 32.05 27.87 19.35
CA LYS A 11 30.96 28.79 19.07
C LYS A 11 29.72 28.16 19.68
N HIS A 12 29.13 28.78 20.69
CA HIS A 12 27.81 28.43 21.14
C HIS A 12 26.89 28.50 19.92
N SER A 13 26.21 27.42 19.62
CA SER A 13 25.22 27.44 18.56
C SER A 13 24.12 28.43 18.94
N GLU A 14 23.68 29.24 18.01
CA GLU A 14 22.51 30.12 18.18
C GLU A 14 21.20 29.30 18.16
N TYR A 15 21.29 28.00 17.85
CA TYR A 15 20.15 27.11 17.66
C TYR A 15 20.03 26.12 18.83
N ASP A 16 18.78 25.88 19.25
CA ASP A 16 18.38 24.88 20.23
C ASP A 16 17.13 24.15 19.68
N THR A 17 17.34 23.36 18.61
CA THR A 17 16.27 22.67 17.89
C THR A 17 15.80 21.45 18.64
N ASN A 18 14.55 21.39 19.03
CA ASN A 18 13.92 20.18 19.52
C ASN A 18 13.45 19.31 18.34
N TRP A 19 14.32 18.45 17.84
CA TRP A 19 14.06 17.61 16.69
C TRP A 19 12.86 16.66 16.86
N GLN A 20 12.52 16.30 18.10
CA GLN A 20 11.32 15.49 18.36
C GLN A 20 10.05 16.31 18.10
N ASP A 21 9.99 17.55 18.53
CA ASP A 21 8.85 18.43 18.29
C ASP A 21 8.69 18.83 16.82
N GLU A 22 9.82 18.91 16.08
CA GLU A 22 9.79 19.18 14.64
C GLU A 22 9.25 18.01 13.82
N VAL A 23 9.52 16.77 14.25
CA VAL A 23 9.17 15.56 13.51
C VAL A 23 7.88 14.92 14.02
N LEU A 24 7.64 14.98 15.33
CA LEU A 24 6.50 14.32 15.95
C LEU A 24 5.35 15.30 16.16
N LYS A 25 4.16 14.90 15.84
CA LYS A 25 2.93 15.68 16.04
C LYS A 25 1.85 14.84 16.69
N THR A 26 0.93 15.51 17.36
CA THR A 26 -0.35 14.86 17.72
C THR A 26 -1.08 14.51 16.42
N ALA A 27 -1.40 13.25 16.26
CA ALA A 27 -2.03 12.73 15.06
C ALA A 27 -3.47 12.28 15.35
N LEU A 28 -4.35 12.54 14.40
CA LEU A 28 -5.75 12.14 14.48
C LEU A 28 -5.95 10.83 13.75
N VAL A 29 -6.62 9.88 14.40
CA VAL A 29 -7.13 8.66 13.77
C VAL A 29 -8.66 8.75 13.73
N GLN A 30 -9.21 8.49 12.55
CA GLN A 30 -10.65 8.52 12.31
C GLN A 30 -11.09 7.18 11.71
N ASP A 31 -12.15 6.58 12.24
CA ASP A 31 -12.72 5.34 11.72
C ASP A 31 -14.25 5.46 11.72
N TYR A 32 -14.82 5.55 10.53
CA TYR A 32 -16.26 5.66 10.32
C TYR A 32 -16.76 4.45 9.56
N ASN A 33 -17.68 3.70 10.15
CA ASN A 33 -18.28 2.53 9.52
C ASN A 33 -19.80 2.62 9.63
N VAL A 34 -20.47 2.44 8.48
CA VAL A 34 -21.93 2.36 8.41
C VAL A 34 -22.28 1.04 7.75
N SER A 35 -23.24 0.31 8.33
CA SER A 35 -23.71 -0.94 7.76
C SER A 35 -25.23 -1.06 7.86
N LEU A 36 -25.79 -1.76 6.88
CA LEU A 36 -27.21 -2.12 6.82
C LEU A 36 -27.30 -3.62 6.52
N SER A 37 -28.10 -4.32 7.29
CA SER A 37 -28.39 -5.73 7.05
C SER A 37 -29.86 -6.04 7.24
N GLY A 38 -30.32 -7.04 6.53
CA GLY A 38 -31.71 -7.50 6.63
C GLY A 38 -31.85 -8.85 5.99
N GLY A 39 -32.99 -9.50 6.24
CA GLY A 39 -33.26 -10.80 5.66
C GLY A 39 -34.54 -11.44 6.19
N GLY A 40 -34.84 -12.58 5.61
CA GLY A 40 -36.00 -13.44 5.94
C GLY A 40 -35.74 -14.85 5.44
N ASP A 41 -36.79 -15.66 5.39
CA ASP A 41 -36.70 -17.08 5.03
C ASP A 41 -36.15 -17.34 3.62
N SER A 42 -36.28 -16.38 2.71
CA SER A 42 -35.85 -16.51 1.32
C SER A 42 -34.50 -15.91 0.98
N GLY A 43 -33.90 -15.14 1.90
CA GLY A 43 -32.57 -14.54 1.67
C GLY A 43 -32.20 -13.48 2.67
N SER A 44 -30.95 -13.03 2.58
CA SER A 44 -30.39 -11.98 3.42
C SER A 44 -29.45 -11.11 2.63
N TYR A 45 -29.23 -9.89 3.13
CA TYR A 45 -28.27 -8.97 2.58
C TYR A 45 -27.51 -8.25 3.69
N PHE A 46 -26.32 -7.85 3.37
CA PHE A 46 -25.46 -6.98 4.18
C PHE A 46 -24.75 -6.00 3.25
N VAL A 47 -24.79 -4.71 3.59
CA VAL A 47 -24.07 -3.66 2.89
C VAL A 47 -23.34 -2.82 3.92
N SER A 48 -22.08 -2.50 3.66
CA SER A 48 -21.32 -1.59 4.51
C SER A 48 -20.44 -0.65 3.70
N ALA A 49 -20.22 0.54 4.25
CA ALA A 49 -19.26 1.51 3.76
C ALA A 49 -18.41 1.99 4.95
N GLY A 50 -17.12 2.14 4.73
CA GLY A 50 -16.18 2.59 5.75
C GLY A 50 -15.19 3.60 5.19
N TYR A 51 -14.80 4.53 6.06
CA TYR A 51 -13.69 5.45 5.85
C TYR A 51 -12.77 5.38 7.06
N TYR A 52 -11.51 5.14 6.79
CA TYR A 52 -10.45 5.14 7.80
C TYR A 52 -9.36 6.12 7.38
N ASN A 53 -9.00 7.04 8.29
CA ASN A 53 -7.89 7.95 8.12
C ASN A 53 -6.95 7.85 9.31
N ASN A 54 -5.67 7.84 9.07
CA ASN A 54 -4.62 7.87 10.07
C ASN A 54 -3.54 8.85 9.63
N ASP A 55 -3.57 10.03 10.20
CA ASP A 55 -2.44 10.95 10.13
C ASP A 55 -1.33 10.37 11.02
N GLY A 56 -0.22 9.96 10.43
CA GLY A 56 0.91 9.44 11.20
C GLY A 56 1.45 10.45 12.21
N VAL A 57 1.93 9.95 13.33
CA VAL A 57 2.56 10.78 14.39
C VAL A 57 3.87 11.43 13.92
N SER A 58 4.49 10.90 12.86
CA SER A 58 5.68 11.47 12.25
C SER A 58 5.33 12.35 11.04
N TYR A 59 6.10 13.41 10.87
CA TYR A 59 5.97 14.32 9.73
C TYR A 59 5.99 13.59 8.39
N GLY A 60 5.07 13.93 7.48
CA GLY A 60 5.01 13.38 6.12
C GLY A 60 4.28 12.05 5.99
N ASN A 61 3.88 11.39 7.08
CA ASN A 61 3.20 10.09 7.03
C ASN A 61 1.68 10.24 7.07
N THR A 62 0.99 9.74 6.03
CA THR A 62 -0.48 9.72 5.97
C THR A 62 -0.99 8.40 5.40
N PHE A 63 -2.17 8.01 5.86
CA PHE A 63 -2.87 6.83 5.35
C PHE A 63 -4.37 7.08 5.35
N ASP A 64 -5.03 6.84 4.22
CA ASP A 64 -6.49 6.79 4.17
C ASP A 64 -7.00 5.57 3.40
N ARG A 65 -8.14 5.06 3.81
CA ARG A 65 -8.80 3.93 3.19
C ARG A 65 -10.31 4.14 3.12
N TYR A 66 -10.83 3.98 1.91
CA TYR A 66 -12.26 3.85 1.64
C TYR A 66 -12.57 2.37 1.42
N SER A 67 -13.64 1.88 2.00
CA SER A 67 -14.07 0.50 1.85
C SER A 67 -15.57 0.39 1.61
N PHE A 68 -15.94 -0.57 0.77
CA PHE A 68 -17.32 -0.89 0.47
C PHE A 68 -17.48 -2.41 0.40
N ARG A 69 -18.56 -2.94 0.98
CA ARG A 69 -18.85 -4.36 0.95
C ARG A 69 -20.33 -4.60 0.76
N VAL A 70 -20.64 -5.57 -0.09
CA VAL A 70 -21.99 -6.13 -0.29
C VAL A 70 -21.91 -7.63 -0.17
N ASN A 71 -22.82 -8.23 0.58
CA ASN A 71 -23.01 -9.67 0.64
C ASN A 71 -24.50 -9.92 0.52
N THR A 72 -24.92 -10.73 -0.46
CA THR A 72 -26.30 -11.16 -0.57
C THR A 72 -26.38 -12.67 -0.72
N GLN A 73 -27.44 -13.25 -0.26
CA GLN A 73 -27.78 -14.64 -0.54
C GLN A 73 -29.28 -14.82 -0.62
N GLY A 74 -29.67 -15.75 -1.45
CA GLY A 74 -31.10 -16.07 -1.64
C GLY A 74 -31.31 -17.52 -1.96
N LYS A 75 -32.54 -17.99 -1.65
CA LYS A 75 -32.97 -19.36 -1.92
C LYS A 75 -34.43 -19.35 -2.41
N LYS A 76 -34.70 -20.11 -3.48
CA LYS A 76 -36.05 -20.34 -3.98
C LYS A 76 -36.18 -21.77 -4.49
N GLY A 77 -36.87 -22.60 -3.70
CA GLY A 77 -37.05 -24.02 -4.01
C GLY A 77 -35.69 -24.75 -4.07
N TRP A 78 -35.37 -25.32 -5.22
CA TRP A 78 -34.18 -26.10 -5.48
C TRP A 78 -32.96 -25.25 -5.89
N PHE A 79 -33.10 -23.91 -6.00
CA PHE A 79 -32.07 -22.98 -6.39
C PHE A 79 -31.67 -22.08 -5.22
N SER A 80 -30.34 -21.93 -4.99
CA SER A 80 -29.77 -20.98 -4.06
C SER A 80 -28.63 -20.24 -4.74
N PHE A 81 -28.40 -19.02 -4.33
CA PHE A 81 -27.28 -18.20 -4.79
C PHE A 81 -26.75 -17.33 -3.66
N GLY A 82 -25.55 -16.89 -3.81
CA GLY A 82 -25.00 -15.85 -2.96
C GLY A 82 -23.82 -15.18 -3.63
N GLU A 83 -23.62 -13.92 -3.27
CA GLU A 83 -22.50 -13.13 -3.73
C GLU A 83 -21.81 -12.44 -2.55
N ASN A 84 -20.54 -12.17 -2.71
CA ASN A 84 -19.72 -11.36 -1.82
C ASN A 84 -18.89 -10.44 -2.68
N LEU A 85 -19.01 -9.13 -2.50
CA LEU A 85 -18.23 -8.13 -3.17
C LEU A 85 -17.61 -7.20 -2.14
N ALA A 86 -16.31 -7.00 -2.20
CA ALA A 86 -15.58 -6.05 -1.38
C ALA A 86 -14.66 -5.21 -2.26
N TYR A 87 -14.72 -3.91 -2.11
CA TYR A 87 -13.84 -2.96 -2.75
C TYR A 87 -13.13 -2.11 -1.71
N SER A 88 -11.87 -1.83 -1.92
CA SER A 88 -11.12 -0.85 -1.14
C SER A 88 -10.21 -0.01 -2.01
N LEU A 89 -10.16 1.29 -1.67
CA LEU A 89 -9.20 2.26 -2.17
C LEU A 89 -8.36 2.71 -0.98
N THR A 90 -7.04 2.60 -1.09
CA THR A 90 -6.09 3.04 -0.08
C THR A 90 -5.10 4.02 -0.70
N ASN A 91 -4.88 5.15 -0.04
CA ASN A 91 -3.80 6.08 -0.35
C ASN A 91 -2.83 6.13 0.83
N THR A 92 -1.54 6.17 0.54
CA THR A 92 -0.49 6.19 1.57
C THR A 92 0.64 7.09 1.11
N ASP A 93 1.01 8.05 1.95
CA ASP A 93 2.27 8.77 1.86
C ASP A 93 3.16 8.25 2.99
N PRO A 94 4.07 7.31 2.72
CA PRO A 94 4.91 6.73 3.76
C PRO A 94 6.06 7.66 4.11
N ASN A 95 6.52 7.62 5.35
CA ASN A 95 7.80 8.21 5.70
C ASN A 95 8.93 7.67 4.84
N GLN A 96 9.92 8.50 4.59
CA GLN A 96 11.18 8.03 4.04
C GLN A 96 11.92 7.17 5.08
N THR A 97 12.88 6.38 4.63
CA THR A 97 13.57 5.41 5.50
C THR A 97 14.27 6.07 6.68
N ASN A 98 14.21 5.44 7.85
CA ASN A 98 14.94 5.79 9.08
C ASN A 98 14.56 7.09 9.77
N THR A 99 13.44 7.71 9.48
CA THR A 99 12.99 8.97 10.09
C THR A 99 13.14 9.00 11.61
N TYR A 100 12.76 7.92 12.31
CA TYR A 100 12.91 7.84 13.77
C TYR A 100 14.37 7.81 14.24
N ASN A 101 15.24 7.07 13.57
CA ASN A 101 16.67 7.08 13.89
C ASN A 101 17.30 8.44 13.60
N ASP A 102 16.86 9.09 12.54
CA ASP A 102 17.43 10.35 12.09
C ASP A 102 17.16 11.46 13.12
N PHE A 103 15.92 11.69 13.54
CA PHE A 103 15.65 12.76 14.51
C PHE A 103 16.20 12.47 15.91
N LEU A 104 16.30 11.20 16.34
CA LEU A 104 16.90 10.85 17.63
C LEU A 104 18.41 11.09 17.69
N ARG A 105 19.07 11.17 16.54
CA ARG A 105 20.52 11.37 16.38
C ARG A 105 20.91 12.82 16.08
N MET A 106 19.93 13.66 15.73
CA MET A 106 20.19 15.05 15.44
C MET A 106 20.52 15.84 16.71
N MET A 107 21.60 16.62 16.63
CA MET A 107 22.01 17.52 17.73
C MET A 107 21.14 18.76 17.73
N PRO A 108 20.73 19.27 18.91
CA PRO A 108 19.95 20.51 19.03
C PRO A 108 20.64 21.74 18.42
N THR A 109 21.96 21.71 18.33
CA THR A 109 22.77 22.79 17.75
C THR A 109 22.64 22.94 16.24
N ILE A 110 21.94 22.04 15.58
CA ILE A 110 21.71 22.05 14.13
C ILE A 110 20.33 22.63 13.87
N PRO A 111 20.20 23.68 13.02
CA PRO A 111 18.90 24.24 12.65
C PRO A 111 18.17 23.32 11.66
N VAL A 112 16.84 23.42 11.60
CA VAL A 112 16.04 22.73 10.56
C VAL A 112 16.35 23.30 9.18
N TYR A 113 16.50 24.63 9.07
CA TYR A 113 16.78 25.35 7.81
C TYR A 113 18.12 26.05 7.85
N ASP A 114 18.86 25.99 6.75
CA ASP A 114 20.12 26.71 6.55
C ASP A 114 20.25 27.07 5.05
N GLU A 115 20.04 28.34 4.72
CA GLU A 115 20.05 28.86 3.35
C GLU A 115 21.39 28.70 2.63
N ASN A 116 22.48 28.47 3.39
CA ASN A 116 23.80 28.25 2.81
C ASN A 116 24.01 26.82 2.29
N ASN A 117 23.07 25.92 2.61
CA ASN A 117 23.15 24.53 2.17
C ASN A 117 22.29 24.31 0.90
N PRO A 118 22.68 23.42 -0.01
CA PRO A 118 21.84 23.00 -1.13
C PRO A 118 20.46 22.52 -0.68
N GLY A 119 19.40 23.16 -1.15
CA GLY A 119 18.02 22.87 -0.76
C GLY A 119 17.53 23.64 0.47
N GLY A 120 18.40 24.45 1.13
CA GLY A 120 17.98 25.33 2.23
C GLY A 120 17.79 24.66 3.58
N TYR A 121 18.30 23.44 3.81
CA TYR A 121 18.14 22.69 5.06
C TYR A 121 19.45 22.57 5.85
N GLY A 122 19.32 22.63 7.19
CA GLY A 122 20.41 22.29 8.09
C GLY A 122 20.59 20.76 8.21
N TYR A 123 21.81 20.31 8.34
CA TYR A 123 22.15 18.90 8.61
C TYR A 123 23.46 18.81 9.40
N GLY A 124 23.77 17.65 9.97
CA GLY A 124 25.01 17.42 10.66
C GLY A 124 26.19 17.63 9.73
N ASP A 125 27.13 18.48 10.15
CA ASP A 125 28.36 18.80 9.45
C ASP A 125 29.52 18.73 10.45
N ALA A 126 30.47 17.80 10.24
CA ALA A 126 31.57 17.56 11.14
C ALA A 126 32.48 18.79 11.29
N ALA A 127 32.65 19.60 10.25
CA ALA A 127 33.46 20.82 10.30
C ALA A 127 32.73 21.99 10.99
N LYS A 128 31.41 22.11 10.83
CA LYS A 128 30.62 23.22 11.35
C LYS A 128 30.07 22.96 12.76
N TYR A 129 29.62 21.74 13.02
CA TYR A 129 28.90 21.35 14.26
C TYR A 129 29.64 20.24 15.05
N ASN A 130 30.76 19.74 14.56
CA ASN A 130 31.50 18.59 15.11
C ASN A 130 30.66 17.32 15.26
N THR A 131 29.66 17.11 14.38
CA THR A 131 28.76 15.97 14.40
C THR A 131 28.23 15.67 13.01
N PHE A 132 27.72 14.46 12.84
CA PHE A 132 26.97 14.04 11.67
C PHE A 132 25.47 13.96 12.05
N GLY A 133 24.62 14.14 11.07
CA GLY A 133 23.17 13.95 11.25
C GLY A 133 22.42 14.14 9.95
N VAL A 134 21.37 13.34 9.78
CA VAL A 134 20.43 13.42 8.66
C VAL A 134 19.25 14.26 9.10
N ASN A 135 18.93 15.32 8.37
CA ASN A 135 17.74 16.11 8.63
C ASN A 135 16.49 15.38 8.09
N PRO A 136 15.62 14.86 8.97
CA PRO A 136 14.44 14.11 8.56
C PRO A 136 13.40 14.99 7.85
N ILE A 137 13.26 16.27 8.25
CA ILE A 137 12.34 17.22 7.60
C ILE A 137 12.80 17.52 6.17
N ALA A 138 14.09 17.73 5.97
CA ALA A 138 14.67 17.92 4.64
C ALA A 138 14.38 16.73 3.74
N ARG A 139 14.59 15.53 4.27
CA ARG A 139 14.38 14.30 3.53
C ARG A 139 12.92 14.10 3.12
N GLU A 140 11.98 14.29 4.05
CA GLU A 140 10.54 14.20 3.77
C GLU A 140 10.05 15.29 2.79
N ASN A 141 10.69 16.45 2.75
CA ASN A 141 10.33 17.52 1.83
C ASN A 141 10.96 17.35 0.44
N LEU A 142 12.19 16.85 0.37
CA LEU A 142 12.92 16.64 -0.89
C LEU A 142 12.54 15.32 -1.56
N GLU A 143 12.16 14.29 -0.81
CA GLU A 143 11.67 13.02 -1.33
C GLU A 143 10.18 12.87 -1.02
N LYS A 144 9.35 12.75 -2.05
CA LYS A 144 7.92 12.52 -1.93
C LYS A 144 7.58 11.15 -2.50
N ARG A 145 6.79 10.39 -1.76
CA ARG A 145 6.24 9.13 -2.25
C ARG A 145 4.75 9.09 -2.00
N HIS A 146 4.01 8.69 -3.02
CA HIS A 146 2.58 8.47 -2.94
C HIS A 146 2.25 7.10 -3.50
N MET A 147 1.55 6.29 -2.73
CA MET A 147 1.10 4.95 -3.12
C MET A 147 -0.42 4.91 -3.10
N ARG A 148 -1.00 4.39 -4.17
CA ARG A 148 -2.43 4.18 -4.31
C ARG A 148 -2.71 2.71 -4.62
N GLN A 149 -3.64 2.12 -3.88
CA GLN A 149 -4.04 0.73 -4.07
C GLN A 149 -5.56 0.65 -4.24
N ASN A 150 -5.98 -0.03 -5.30
CA ASN A 150 -7.36 -0.41 -5.50
C ASN A 150 -7.46 -1.92 -5.45
N ARG A 151 -8.34 -2.47 -4.62
CA ARG A 151 -8.58 -3.90 -4.57
C ARG A 151 -10.05 -4.20 -4.68
N LEU A 152 -10.40 -5.06 -5.61
CA LEU A 152 -11.73 -5.62 -5.77
C LEU A 152 -11.65 -7.12 -5.52
N ASN A 153 -12.33 -7.59 -4.48
CA ASN A 153 -12.49 -9.01 -4.21
C ASN A 153 -13.95 -9.37 -4.32
N GLY A 154 -14.28 -10.36 -5.13
CA GLY A 154 -15.64 -10.76 -5.37
C GLY A 154 -15.79 -12.26 -5.58
N SER A 155 -16.91 -12.80 -5.12
CA SER A 155 -17.31 -14.17 -5.41
C SER A 155 -18.80 -14.29 -5.63
N LEU A 156 -19.18 -15.19 -6.52
CA LEU A 156 -20.55 -15.60 -6.79
C LEU A 156 -20.63 -17.12 -6.71
N TRP A 157 -21.58 -17.63 -5.94
CA TRP A 157 -21.90 -19.03 -5.96
C TRP A 157 -23.37 -19.27 -6.33
N LEU A 158 -23.60 -20.35 -7.07
CA LEU A 158 -24.90 -20.83 -7.47
C LEU A 158 -25.02 -22.29 -7.08
N GLU A 159 -26.10 -22.68 -6.42
CA GLU A 159 -26.37 -24.06 -6.05
C GLU A 159 -27.70 -24.52 -6.59
N PHE A 160 -27.70 -25.66 -7.24
CA PHE A 160 -28.87 -26.35 -7.80
C PHE A 160 -29.06 -27.69 -7.07
N LYS A 161 -30.13 -27.82 -6.34
CA LYS A 161 -30.47 -29.04 -5.58
C LYS A 161 -31.83 -29.59 -6.03
N PRO A 162 -31.88 -30.22 -7.23
CA PRO A 162 -33.15 -30.72 -7.81
C PRO A 162 -33.70 -31.91 -7.03
N PHE A 163 -32.86 -32.65 -6.32
CA PHE A 163 -33.21 -33.77 -5.46
C PHE A 163 -32.56 -33.61 -4.08
N GLU A 164 -33.14 -34.15 -3.03
CA GLU A 164 -32.60 -34.07 -1.69
C GLU A 164 -31.17 -34.68 -1.57
N PHE A 165 -30.91 -35.69 -2.40
CA PHE A 165 -29.63 -36.43 -2.39
C PHE A 165 -28.60 -35.92 -3.39
N LEU A 166 -28.91 -34.92 -4.23
CA LEU A 166 -28.01 -34.43 -5.29
C LEU A 166 -27.97 -32.91 -5.34
N SER A 167 -26.78 -32.32 -5.18
CA SER A 167 -26.60 -30.89 -5.44
C SER A 167 -25.39 -30.64 -6.33
N TYR A 168 -25.52 -29.66 -7.19
CA TYR A 168 -24.44 -29.11 -7.98
C TYR A 168 -24.20 -27.66 -7.55
N LYS A 169 -22.94 -27.31 -7.27
CA LYS A 169 -22.53 -25.97 -6.88
C LYS A 169 -21.48 -25.44 -7.85
N PHE A 170 -21.74 -24.27 -8.38
CA PHE A 170 -20.77 -23.42 -9.07
C PHE A 170 -20.27 -22.35 -8.10
N ASN A 171 -18.97 -22.08 -8.09
CA ASN A 171 -18.36 -20.96 -7.39
C ASN A 171 -17.39 -20.26 -8.34
N GLY A 172 -17.57 -18.96 -8.55
CA GLY A 172 -16.66 -18.10 -9.30
C GLY A 172 -16.15 -16.99 -8.41
N GLY A 173 -14.86 -16.72 -8.44
CA GLY A 173 -14.23 -15.68 -7.64
C GLY A 173 -13.19 -14.89 -8.43
N VAL A 174 -13.05 -13.62 -8.09
CA VAL A 174 -12.00 -12.72 -8.59
C VAL A 174 -11.38 -11.95 -7.45
N ASP A 175 -10.06 -11.73 -7.52
CA ASP A 175 -9.32 -10.83 -6.66
C ASP A 175 -8.41 -9.98 -7.54
N LEU A 176 -8.81 -8.73 -7.75
CA LEU A 176 -8.15 -7.76 -8.61
C LEU A 176 -7.43 -6.74 -7.74
N TYR A 177 -6.16 -6.54 -8.00
CA TYR A 177 -5.32 -5.62 -7.25
C TYR A 177 -4.57 -4.72 -8.21
N PHE A 178 -4.74 -3.40 -8.04
CA PHE A 178 -4.10 -2.36 -8.85
C PHE A 178 -3.31 -1.45 -7.92
N TYR A 179 -2.02 -1.41 -8.12
CA TYR A 179 -1.09 -0.63 -7.32
C TYR A 179 -0.41 0.42 -8.19
N GLU A 180 -0.37 1.64 -7.68
CA GLU A 180 0.36 2.75 -8.26
C GLU A 180 1.32 3.32 -7.21
N ASN A 181 2.57 3.52 -7.60
CA ASN A 181 3.59 4.16 -6.78
C ASN A 181 4.20 5.31 -7.56
N SER A 182 4.16 6.48 -6.97
CA SER A 182 4.79 7.68 -7.47
C SER A 182 5.85 8.13 -6.49
N TRP A 183 7.08 8.25 -6.94
CA TRP A 183 8.17 8.79 -6.16
C TRP A 183 8.83 9.93 -6.92
N PHE A 184 9.18 10.98 -6.18
CA PHE A 184 9.90 12.14 -6.70
C PHE A 184 10.95 12.58 -5.69
N ARG A 185 12.12 12.92 -6.16
CA ARG A 185 13.18 13.59 -5.40
C ARG A 185 13.57 14.87 -6.10
N GLY A 186 13.49 15.99 -5.37
CA GLY A 186 14.01 17.29 -5.77
C GLY A 186 15.52 17.45 -5.52
N GLU A 187 16.05 18.58 -5.93
CA GLU A 187 17.42 18.98 -5.58
C GLU A 187 17.50 19.41 -4.12
N GLY A 188 18.63 19.09 -3.49
CA GLY A 188 18.93 19.48 -2.12
C GLY A 188 19.61 18.38 -1.35
N ASN A 189 20.14 18.74 -0.19
CA ASN A 189 20.85 17.84 0.69
C ASN A 189 20.15 17.75 2.04
N TRP A 190 20.14 16.56 2.61
CA TRP A 190 19.66 16.31 3.97
C TRP A 190 20.76 15.77 4.90
N GLN A 191 21.99 15.60 4.36
CA GLN A 191 23.15 15.14 5.09
C GLN A 191 24.45 15.67 4.47
N GLN A 192 25.54 15.67 5.25
CA GLN A 192 26.86 16.06 4.79
C GLN A 192 27.38 15.08 3.72
N ASN A 193 28.18 15.61 2.78
CA ASN A 193 28.81 14.83 1.71
C ASN A 193 27.83 14.06 0.82
N GLN A 194 26.59 14.52 0.73
CA GLN A 194 25.65 13.96 -0.21
C GLN A 194 26.05 14.35 -1.63
N GLU A 195 26.20 13.36 -2.50
CA GLU A 195 26.45 13.61 -3.91
C GLU A 195 25.31 14.43 -4.52
N HIS A 196 25.67 15.39 -5.35
CA HIS A 196 24.69 16.11 -6.16
C HIS A 196 23.90 15.10 -7.02
N ARG A 197 22.59 15.20 -6.98
CA ARG A 197 21.69 14.35 -7.78
C ARG A 197 20.67 15.21 -8.45
N ASP A 198 20.51 15.00 -9.75
CA ASP A 198 19.47 15.65 -10.52
C ASP A 198 18.07 15.26 -9.97
N PRO A 199 17.08 16.17 -10.10
CA PRO A 199 15.70 15.84 -9.78
C PRO A 199 15.25 14.59 -10.53
N GLU A 200 14.62 13.66 -9.81
CA GLU A 200 14.22 12.36 -10.33
C GLU A 200 12.75 12.05 -10.05
N SER A 201 12.05 11.57 -11.05
CA SER A 201 10.70 11.02 -10.88
C SER A 201 10.66 9.55 -11.30
N GLN A 202 10.04 8.73 -10.47
CA GLN A 202 9.76 7.33 -10.75
C GLN A 202 8.26 7.07 -10.64
N LYS A 203 7.73 6.27 -11.56
CA LYS A 203 6.36 5.79 -11.54
C LYS A 203 6.36 4.29 -11.72
N ALA A 204 5.61 3.60 -10.87
CA ALA A 204 5.39 2.17 -11.00
C ALA A 204 3.89 1.85 -10.96
N ARG A 205 3.48 0.83 -11.70
CA ARG A 205 2.14 0.27 -11.69
C ARG A 205 2.24 -1.25 -11.69
N ASP A 206 1.56 -1.87 -10.77
CA ASP A 206 1.44 -3.32 -10.70
C ASP A 206 -0.04 -3.69 -10.74
N ASN A 207 -0.41 -4.56 -11.67
CA ASN A 207 -1.74 -5.11 -11.80
C ASN A 207 -1.69 -6.60 -11.50
N THR A 208 -2.59 -7.07 -10.66
CA THR A 208 -2.74 -8.50 -10.35
C THR A 208 -4.17 -8.92 -10.58
N TYR A 209 -4.35 -9.99 -11.33
CA TYR A 209 -5.64 -10.60 -11.67
C TYR A 209 -5.62 -12.04 -11.19
N ASN A 210 -6.43 -12.35 -10.17
CA ASN A 210 -6.67 -13.72 -9.73
C ASN A 210 -8.10 -14.10 -10.06
N MET A 211 -8.28 -15.28 -10.66
CA MET A 211 -9.58 -15.84 -10.96
C MET A 211 -9.66 -17.27 -10.43
N LEU A 212 -10.80 -17.61 -9.87
CA LEU A 212 -11.15 -18.96 -9.41
C LEU A 212 -12.48 -19.36 -9.99
N ILE A 213 -12.55 -20.57 -10.56
CA ILE A 213 -13.79 -21.20 -10.99
C ILE A 213 -13.82 -22.63 -10.41
N GLU A 214 -14.89 -22.96 -9.71
CA GLU A 214 -15.06 -24.27 -9.09
C GLU A 214 -16.41 -24.86 -9.44
N HIS A 215 -16.43 -26.13 -9.72
CA HIS A 215 -17.62 -26.94 -9.92
C HIS A 215 -17.58 -28.09 -8.91
N THR A 216 -18.66 -28.28 -8.18
CA THR A 216 -18.77 -29.36 -7.19
C THR A 216 -20.12 -30.07 -7.35
N LEU A 217 -20.07 -31.37 -7.48
CA LEU A 217 -21.24 -32.25 -7.48
C LEU A 217 -21.21 -33.06 -6.18
N ASN A 218 -22.27 -32.93 -5.37
CA ASN A 218 -22.43 -33.66 -4.13
C ASN A 218 -23.58 -34.65 -4.26
N PHE A 219 -23.33 -35.87 -3.83
CA PHE A 219 -24.31 -36.94 -3.74
C PHE A 219 -24.33 -37.45 -2.31
N ASN A 220 -25.52 -37.51 -1.69
CA ASN A 220 -25.69 -38.00 -0.33
C ASN A 220 -27.00 -38.75 -0.25
N LYS A 221 -26.97 -40.09 -0.03
CA LYS A 221 -28.18 -40.90 -0.06
C LYS A 221 -28.08 -42.13 0.87
N ASP A 222 -29.17 -42.37 1.56
CA ASP A 222 -29.42 -43.58 2.32
C ASP A 222 -30.10 -44.67 1.47
N PHE A 223 -29.56 -45.87 1.53
CA PHE A 223 -30.07 -47.08 0.90
C PHE A 223 -30.37 -48.12 1.99
N GLY A 224 -31.42 -47.94 2.72
CA GLY A 224 -31.77 -48.79 3.85
C GLY A 224 -30.75 -48.60 5.02
N LYS A 225 -29.87 -49.59 5.26
CA LYS A 225 -28.82 -49.51 6.29
C LYS A 225 -27.50 -48.92 5.77
N HIS A 226 -27.41 -48.63 4.52
CA HIS A 226 -26.20 -48.16 3.86
C HIS A 226 -26.32 -46.65 3.58
N HIS A 227 -25.31 -45.92 3.99
CA HIS A 227 -25.20 -44.50 3.72
C HIS A 227 -24.03 -44.26 2.76
N VAL A 228 -24.27 -43.50 1.67
CA VAL A 228 -23.26 -43.15 0.70
C VAL A 228 -23.19 -41.60 0.59
N ASP A 229 -22.03 -41.08 0.84
CA ASP A 229 -21.69 -39.67 0.59
C ASP A 229 -20.55 -39.61 -0.43
N ALA A 230 -20.73 -38.84 -1.50
CA ALA A 230 -19.74 -38.71 -2.55
C ALA A 230 -19.64 -37.24 -3.03
N VAL A 231 -18.44 -36.80 -3.31
CA VAL A 231 -18.14 -35.49 -3.86
C VAL A 231 -17.24 -35.65 -5.08
N LEU A 232 -17.59 -34.99 -6.17
CA LEU A 232 -16.72 -34.78 -7.33
C LEU A 232 -16.59 -33.29 -7.57
N GLY A 233 -15.36 -32.82 -7.86
CA GLY A 233 -15.14 -31.43 -8.12
C GLY A 233 -14.02 -31.16 -9.11
N THR A 234 -14.05 -29.98 -9.69
CA THR A 234 -12.97 -29.43 -10.49
C THR A 234 -12.80 -27.96 -10.16
N THR A 235 -11.55 -27.53 -10.13
CA THR A 235 -11.15 -26.16 -9.85
C THR A 235 -10.23 -25.67 -10.97
N TYR A 236 -10.52 -24.48 -11.48
CA TYR A 236 -9.62 -23.72 -12.35
C TYR A 236 -9.19 -22.46 -11.63
N GLN A 237 -7.87 -22.24 -11.54
CA GLN A 237 -7.28 -21.02 -11.01
C GLN A 237 -6.40 -20.39 -12.08
N HIS A 238 -6.49 -19.07 -12.18
CA HIS A 238 -5.65 -18.28 -13.06
C HIS A 238 -5.10 -17.10 -12.27
N HIS A 239 -3.80 -16.88 -12.42
CA HIS A 239 -3.08 -15.75 -11.83
C HIS A 239 -2.29 -15.05 -12.93
N GLU A 240 -2.46 -13.75 -13.02
CA GLU A 240 -1.68 -12.87 -13.91
C GLU A 240 -1.19 -11.67 -13.09
N TRP A 241 0.06 -11.35 -13.25
CA TRP A 241 0.66 -10.13 -12.72
C TRP A 241 1.39 -9.40 -13.83
N GLU A 242 1.15 -8.09 -13.92
CA GLU A 242 1.87 -7.18 -14.81
C GLU A 242 2.45 -6.02 -14.01
N GLY A 243 3.76 -5.80 -14.12
CA GLY A 243 4.46 -4.68 -13.53
C GLY A 243 5.06 -3.76 -14.58
N LEU A 244 4.83 -2.47 -14.44
CA LEU A 244 5.43 -1.40 -15.24
C LEU A 244 6.15 -0.41 -14.33
N TRP A 245 7.41 -0.12 -14.64
CA TRP A 245 8.18 0.92 -13.97
C TRP A 245 8.85 1.83 -14.99
N ALA A 246 8.91 3.13 -14.68
CA ALA A 246 9.63 4.10 -15.49
C ALA A 246 10.21 5.22 -14.62
N SER A 247 11.36 5.77 -15.05
CA SER A 247 12.01 6.93 -14.42
C SER A 247 12.62 7.88 -15.44
N ARG A 248 12.80 9.13 -15.00
CA ARG A 248 13.60 10.15 -15.70
C ARG A 248 14.28 11.06 -14.68
N LEU A 249 15.30 11.75 -15.16
CA LEU A 249 16.04 12.79 -14.44
C LEU A 249 15.82 14.18 -15.08
N ASN A 250 16.31 15.21 -14.37
CA ASN A 250 16.33 16.61 -14.80
C ASN A 250 14.93 17.17 -15.06
N PHE A 251 14.15 17.26 -14.00
CA PHE A 251 12.82 17.84 -14.04
C PHE A 251 12.88 19.36 -13.91
N PRO A 252 12.11 20.13 -14.73
CA PRO A 252 12.08 21.57 -14.64
C PRO A 252 11.33 22.03 -13.38
N MET A 253 11.90 23.04 -12.72
CA MET A 253 11.24 23.77 -11.65
C MET A 253 10.32 24.82 -12.25
N LEU A 254 9.11 24.91 -11.70
CA LEU A 254 8.12 25.92 -12.06
C LEU A 254 8.43 27.25 -11.36
N GLY A 255 7.83 28.35 -11.82
CA GLY A 255 8.06 29.65 -11.24
C GLY A 255 7.62 29.87 -9.79
N ASN A 256 6.85 28.93 -9.23
CA ASN A 256 6.43 28.88 -7.82
C ASN A 256 7.36 28.03 -6.94
N GLY A 257 8.44 27.48 -7.49
CA GLY A 257 9.38 26.60 -6.77
C GLY A 257 9.02 25.11 -6.75
N ASP A 258 7.87 24.70 -7.29
CA ASP A 258 7.51 23.29 -7.44
C ASP A 258 8.14 22.70 -8.71
N TYR A 259 8.26 21.37 -8.73
CA TYR A 259 8.70 20.63 -9.92
C TYR A 259 7.51 20.13 -10.76
N LEU A 260 7.67 20.14 -12.07
CA LEU A 260 6.75 19.47 -12.98
C LEU A 260 7.08 17.98 -13.03
N THR A 261 6.45 17.16 -12.16
CA THR A 261 6.83 15.75 -11.88
C THR A 261 6.24 14.72 -12.83
N VAL A 262 5.52 15.13 -13.91
CA VAL A 262 5.07 14.19 -14.94
C VAL A 262 6.28 13.60 -15.68
N LEU A 263 6.36 12.30 -15.88
CA LEU A 263 7.54 11.63 -16.45
C LEU A 263 8.03 12.28 -17.76
N ASN A 264 7.08 12.72 -18.59
CA ASN A 264 7.43 13.31 -19.89
C ASN A 264 8.13 14.69 -19.78
N ALA A 265 8.12 15.32 -18.60
CA ALA A 265 8.86 16.55 -18.34
C ALA A 265 10.35 16.33 -18.02
N GLY A 266 10.73 15.13 -17.63
CA GLY A 266 12.13 14.77 -17.40
C GLY A 266 12.93 14.79 -18.71
N GLN A 267 14.11 15.40 -18.64
CA GLN A 267 14.91 15.74 -19.84
C GLN A 267 16.01 14.73 -20.15
N SER A 268 16.35 13.84 -19.18
CA SER A 268 17.44 12.90 -19.35
C SER A 268 17.17 11.55 -18.65
N ASN A 269 18.05 10.59 -18.94
CA ASN A 269 18.10 9.23 -18.35
C ASN A 269 16.73 8.54 -18.35
N GLN A 270 16.10 8.44 -19.51
CA GLN A 270 14.85 7.69 -19.65
C GLN A 270 15.08 6.20 -19.41
N GLN A 271 14.42 5.65 -18.41
CA GLN A 271 14.46 4.22 -18.09
C GLN A 271 13.03 3.71 -17.97
N ASN A 272 12.80 2.49 -18.39
CA ASN A 272 11.54 1.79 -18.22
C ASN A 272 11.74 0.28 -18.26
N THR A 273 10.86 -0.44 -17.58
CA THR A 273 10.77 -1.90 -17.65
C THR A 273 9.32 -2.32 -17.56
N ASN A 274 8.98 -3.43 -18.24
CA ASN A 274 7.70 -4.10 -18.10
C ASN A 274 7.98 -5.60 -17.88
N SER A 275 7.22 -6.20 -16.98
CA SER A 275 7.31 -7.63 -16.68
C SER A 275 5.91 -8.20 -16.52
N ILE A 276 5.71 -9.40 -17.04
CA ILE A 276 4.45 -10.15 -16.96
C ILE A 276 4.77 -11.54 -16.41
N SER A 277 3.92 -12.00 -15.49
CA SER A 277 3.95 -13.37 -14.97
C SER A 277 2.54 -13.92 -14.98
N GLU A 278 2.36 -15.08 -15.56
CA GLU A 278 1.08 -15.76 -15.71
C GLU A 278 1.21 -17.23 -15.31
N ASN A 279 0.24 -17.72 -14.57
CA ASN A 279 0.12 -19.15 -14.30
C ASN A 279 -1.34 -19.58 -14.20
N ALA A 280 -1.60 -20.84 -14.56
CA ALA A 280 -2.92 -21.44 -14.44
C ALA A 280 -2.81 -22.85 -13.85
N MET A 281 -3.82 -23.25 -13.10
CA MET A 281 -3.90 -24.58 -12.49
C MET A 281 -5.31 -25.14 -12.64
N ILE A 282 -5.38 -26.39 -13.05
CA ILE A 282 -6.62 -27.18 -13.04
C ILE A 282 -6.45 -28.32 -12.05
N SER A 283 -7.44 -28.51 -11.17
CA SER A 283 -7.45 -29.58 -10.19
C SER A 283 -8.76 -30.37 -10.27
N TYR A 284 -8.67 -31.67 -10.03
CA TYR A 284 -9.81 -32.57 -9.89
C TYR A 284 -9.78 -33.21 -8.54
N LEU A 285 -10.92 -33.33 -7.92
CA LEU A 285 -11.08 -33.99 -6.63
C LEU A 285 -12.23 -34.98 -6.65
N GLY A 286 -12.07 -36.03 -5.90
CA GLY A 286 -13.12 -37.02 -5.65
C GLY A 286 -12.99 -37.64 -4.27
N ARG A 287 -14.12 -37.81 -3.59
CA ARG A 287 -14.22 -38.46 -2.30
C ARG A 287 -15.50 -39.30 -2.26
N VAL A 288 -15.40 -40.50 -1.72
CA VAL A 288 -16.55 -41.37 -1.41
C VAL A 288 -16.41 -41.85 0.01
N ASN A 289 -17.48 -41.72 0.78
CA ASN A 289 -17.60 -42.25 2.13
C ASN A 289 -18.80 -43.25 2.13
N TYR A 290 -18.61 -44.38 2.85
CA TYR A 290 -19.63 -45.37 3.02
C TYR A 290 -19.75 -45.73 4.50
#